data_4bd58801474919ac1c599d99f77f6e5d
#
_entry.id   4bd58801474919ac1c599d99f77f6e5d
#
_cell.length_a   1.000
_cell.length_b   1.000
_cell.length_c   1.000
_cell.angle_alpha   90.00
_cell.angle_beta   90.00
_cell.angle_gamma   90.00
#
_symmetry.space_group_name_H-M   'P 1'
#
loop_
_entity.id
_entity.type
_entity.pdbx_description
1 polymer ?
#
loop_
_entity_poly.entity_id
_entity_poly.type
_entity_poly.pdbx_seq_one_letter_code
_entity_poly.pdbx_strand_id
1 'polypeptide(L)'
;HRSIMATALSSLAVAAALPHSVVAEAVASPSGSDTGAQTTRSLRVGQPAGISTAAVQLDADGAPAAISYDRTARRILTAELDIPPAVASSWHPAYEHQFRRLVREQS
;
A
#
# COMPACT_ATOMS: atom_id res chain seq x y z
N HIS A 1 4.22 6.41 18.83
CA HIS A 1 4.85 5.77 17.66
C HIS A 1 5.70 6.79 16.90
N ARG A 2 6.89 6.39 16.46
CA ARG A 2 7.77 7.26 15.65
C ARG A 2 7.37 7.28 14.18
N SER A 3 6.51 6.38 13.79
CA SER A 3 6.08 6.13 12.40
C SER A 3 4.57 5.96 12.35
N ILE A 4 3.96 6.51 11.31
CA ILE A 4 2.54 6.33 11.05
C ILE A 4 2.25 4.87 10.70
N MET A 5 1.14 4.33 11.21
CA MET A 5 0.67 2.99 10.83
C MET A 5 0.20 2.98 9.37
N ALA A 6 0.41 1.86 8.68
CA ALA A 6 0.02 1.72 7.28
C ALA A 6 -1.48 1.98 7.05
N THR A 7 -2.34 1.50 7.95
CA THR A 7 -3.79 1.75 7.92
C THR A 7 -4.13 3.23 8.04
N ALA A 8 -3.48 3.95 8.96
CA ALA A 8 -3.68 5.39 9.11
C ALA A 8 -3.18 6.17 7.89
N LEU A 9 -2.03 5.78 7.32
CA LEU A 9 -1.51 6.38 6.09
C LEU A 9 -2.48 6.17 4.92
N SER A 10 -3.04 4.96 4.77
CA SER A 10 -4.03 4.65 3.75
C SER A 10 -5.29 5.49 3.90
N SER A 11 -5.83 5.59 5.13
CA SER A 11 -7.02 6.39 5.40
C SER A 11 -6.80 7.87 5.11
N LEU A 12 -5.63 8.42 5.48
CA LEU A 12 -5.28 9.81 5.18
C LEU A 12 -5.13 10.03 3.67
N ALA A 13 -4.54 9.08 2.94
CA ALA A 13 -4.38 9.20 1.50
C ALA A 13 -5.74 9.22 0.77
N VAL A 14 -6.67 8.34 1.19
CA VAL A 14 -8.04 8.36 0.66
C VAL A 14 -8.73 9.67 1.01
N ALA A 15 -8.66 10.12 2.26
CA ALA A 15 -9.27 11.38 2.66
C ALA A 15 -8.70 12.57 1.86
N ALA A 16 -7.39 12.59 1.60
CA ALA A 16 -6.75 13.61 0.77
C ALA A 16 -7.22 13.57 -0.71
N ALA A 17 -7.63 12.38 -1.18
CA ALA A 17 -8.14 12.21 -2.54
C ALA A 17 -9.62 12.59 -2.69
N LEU A 18 -10.37 12.58 -1.59
CA LEU A 18 -11.80 12.91 -1.61
C LEU A 18 -11.99 14.43 -1.58
N PRO A 19 -12.76 15.02 -2.54
CA PRO A 19 -13.05 16.44 -2.54
C PRO A 19 -13.82 16.85 -1.27
N HIS A 20 -13.61 18.07 -0.82
CA HIS A 20 -14.27 18.67 0.36
C HIS A 20 -13.99 17.96 1.70
N SER A 21 -12.97 17.10 1.76
CA SER A 21 -12.48 16.61 3.05
C SER A 21 -11.54 17.62 3.69
N VAL A 22 -11.53 17.69 5.02
CA VAL A 22 -10.59 18.54 5.76
C VAL A 22 -9.11 18.20 5.46
N VAL A 23 -8.83 16.95 5.10
CA VAL A 23 -7.49 16.53 4.71
C VAL A 23 -7.14 17.07 3.33
N ALA A 24 -8.06 16.98 2.35
CA ALA A 24 -7.86 17.54 1.03
C ALA A 24 -7.65 19.06 1.10
N GLU A 25 -8.41 19.76 1.92
CA GLU A 25 -8.24 21.21 2.15
C GLU A 25 -6.88 21.54 2.79
N ALA A 26 -6.44 20.73 3.77
CA ALA A 26 -5.16 20.93 4.46
C ALA A 26 -3.94 20.67 3.55
N VAL A 27 -4.05 19.76 2.57
CA VAL A 27 -2.95 19.44 1.63
C VAL A 27 -3.04 20.23 0.33
N ALA A 28 -4.13 20.93 0.09
CA ALA A 28 -4.28 21.83 -1.05
C ALA A 28 -3.22 22.94 -0.96
N SER A 29 -2.14 22.81 -1.73
CA SER A 29 -1.10 23.85 -1.81
C SER A 29 -1.67 25.06 -2.53
N PRO A 30 -1.39 26.29 -2.05
CA PRO A 30 -1.79 27.51 -2.76
C PRO A 30 -1.08 27.68 -4.13
N SER A 31 -0.08 26.88 -4.42
CA SER A 31 0.59 26.83 -5.73
C SER A 31 -0.06 25.74 -6.59
N GLY A 32 -1.31 26.00 -6.99
CA GLY A 32 -2.08 25.06 -7.79
C GLY A 32 -1.46 24.83 -9.18
N SER A 33 -1.17 23.61 -9.48
CA SER A 33 -1.11 23.07 -10.84
C SER A 33 -1.55 21.61 -10.85
N ASP A 34 -2.70 21.35 -10.25
CA ASP A 34 -3.36 20.05 -10.39
C ASP A 34 -4.57 20.21 -11.33
N THR A 35 -4.31 20.74 -12.52
CA THR A 35 -5.25 20.83 -13.65
C THR A 35 -4.93 19.72 -14.66
N GLY A 36 -5.23 18.52 -14.28
CA GLY A 36 -5.23 17.37 -15.16
C GLY A 36 -6.04 16.26 -14.50
N ALA A 37 -6.79 15.51 -15.28
CA ALA A 37 -7.47 14.30 -14.84
C ALA A 37 -6.43 13.26 -14.40
N GLN A 38 -5.76 13.53 -13.27
CA GLN A 38 -4.80 12.59 -12.68
C GLN A 38 -5.59 11.46 -12.06
N THR A 39 -5.49 10.30 -12.65
CA THR A 39 -6.05 9.05 -12.12
C THR A 39 -5.30 8.58 -10.86
N THR A 40 -4.22 9.24 -10.47
CA THR A 40 -3.42 8.89 -9.29
C THR A 40 -3.08 10.15 -8.49
N ARG A 41 -3.42 10.16 -7.21
CA ARG A 41 -3.07 11.21 -6.25
C ARG A 41 -2.10 10.69 -5.21
N SER A 42 -1.04 11.43 -4.92
CA SER A 42 -0.01 11.06 -3.96
C SER A 42 -0.05 11.95 -2.72
N LEU A 43 0.02 11.32 -1.53
CA LEU A 43 0.14 11.99 -0.24
C LEU A 43 1.49 11.67 0.39
N ARG A 44 2.19 12.70 0.85
CA ARG A 44 3.44 12.60 1.62
C ARG A 44 3.20 13.04 3.05
N VAL A 45 3.53 12.20 4.01
CA VAL A 45 3.36 12.47 5.45
C VAL A 45 4.72 12.52 6.13
N GLY A 46 5.07 13.68 6.68
CA GLY A 46 6.25 13.86 7.52
C GLY A 46 6.03 13.30 8.92
N GLN A 47 7.03 12.61 9.47
CA GLN A 47 6.99 12.00 10.80
C GLN A 47 8.40 11.88 11.37
N PRO A 48 8.58 11.62 12.67
CA PRO A 48 9.93 11.52 13.27
C PRO A 48 10.84 10.45 12.66
N ALA A 49 10.27 9.42 12.00
CA ALA A 49 11.01 8.38 11.30
C ALA A 49 11.34 8.74 9.83
N GLY A 50 10.91 9.91 9.33
CA GLY A 50 11.14 10.36 7.96
C GLY A 50 9.81 10.66 7.24
N ILE A 51 9.80 10.50 5.92
CA ILE A 51 8.62 10.74 5.09
C ILE A 51 8.04 9.41 4.64
N SER A 52 6.74 9.23 4.83
CA SER A 52 5.98 8.13 4.23
C SER A 52 5.10 8.65 3.10
N THR A 53 5.07 7.92 2.00
CA THR A 53 4.27 8.26 0.82
C THR A 53 3.23 7.18 0.58
N ALA A 54 2.01 7.59 0.23
CA ALA A 54 0.98 6.72 -0.30
C ALA A 54 0.38 7.33 -1.56
N ALA A 55 -0.04 6.50 -2.50
CA ALA A 55 -0.73 6.93 -3.71
C ALA A 55 -2.10 6.27 -3.80
N VAL A 56 -3.09 7.03 -4.20
CA VAL A 56 -4.47 6.59 -4.44
C VAL A 56 -4.76 6.66 -5.92
N GLN A 57 -5.15 5.53 -6.50
CA GLN A 57 -5.70 5.49 -7.85
C GLN A 57 -7.19 5.76 -7.79
N LEU A 58 -7.66 6.66 -8.64
CA LEU A 58 -9.06 6.98 -8.80
C LEU A 58 -9.61 6.28 -10.05
N ASP A 59 -10.84 5.85 -9.99
CA ASP A 59 -11.57 5.37 -11.16
C ASP A 59 -12.08 6.51 -12.06
N ALA A 60 -12.84 6.15 -13.09
CA ALA A 60 -13.39 7.10 -14.04
C ALA A 60 -14.39 8.10 -13.40
N ASP A 61 -15.01 7.70 -12.30
CA ASP A 61 -15.98 8.50 -11.56
C ASP A 61 -15.31 9.36 -10.46
N GLY A 62 -13.99 9.24 -10.33
CA GLY A 62 -13.19 9.94 -9.32
C GLY A 62 -13.24 9.29 -7.94
N ALA A 63 -13.76 8.08 -7.81
CA ALA A 63 -13.78 7.34 -6.57
C ALA A 63 -12.45 6.56 -6.35
N PRO A 64 -12.01 6.37 -5.09
CA PRO A 64 -10.80 5.61 -4.79
C PRO A 64 -10.94 4.15 -5.19
N ALA A 65 -10.14 3.69 -6.15
CA ALA A 65 -10.15 2.32 -6.66
C ALA A 65 -9.04 1.44 -6.05
N ALA A 66 -7.84 2.02 -5.82
CA ALA A 66 -6.73 1.30 -5.23
C ALA A 66 -5.82 2.24 -4.42
N ILE A 67 -5.11 1.67 -3.45
CA ILE A 67 -4.11 2.38 -2.65
C ILE A 67 -2.80 1.61 -2.74
N SER A 68 -1.70 2.33 -2.96
CA SER A 68 -0.35 1.78 -2.93
C SER A 68 0.55 2.61 -2.01
N TYR A 69 1.48 1.96 -1.35
CA TYR A 69 2.56 2.59 -0.59
C TYR A 69 3.78 1.69 -0.57
N ASP A 70 4.94 2.32 -0.59
CA ASP A 70 6.21 1.60 -0.59
C ASP A 70 6.56 1.13 0.81
N ARG A 71 7.06 -0.10 0.90
CA ARG A 71 7.64 -0.66 2.12
C ARG A 71 8.98 -1.29 1.80
N THR A 72 9.91 -1.11 2.71
CA THR A 72 11.19 -1.82 2.65
C THR A 72 11.06 -3.19 3.29
N ALA A 73 11.61 -4.20 2.64
CA ALA A 73 11.75 -5.53 3.19
C ALA A 73 13.20 -5.98 3.08
N ARG A 74 13.68 -6.67 4.10
CA ARG A 74 15.01 -7.27 4.14
C ARG A 74 14.87 -8.72 4.54
N ARG A 75 15.50 -9.62 3.79
CA ARG A 75 15.58 -11.03 4.20
C ARG A 75 16.41 -11.11 5.49
N ILE A 76 15.80 -11.62 6.55
CA ILE A 76 16.44 -11.80 7.86
C ILE A 76 16.84 -13.23 8.15
N LEU A 77 16.16 -14.20 7.50
CA LEU A 77 16.52 -15.61 7.60
C LEU A 77 15.94 -16.40 6.40
N THR A 78 16.50 -17.57 6.17
CA THR A 78 15.90 -18.64 5.38
C THR A 78 15.76 -19.83 6.32
N ALA A 79 14.58 -20.46 6.36
CA ALA A 79 14.29 -21.59 7.23
C ALA A 79 13.62 -22.70 6.44
N GLU A 80 13.85 -23.93 6.87
CA GLU A 80 13.13 -25.11 6.42
C GLU A 80 12.10 -25.49 7.47
N LEU A 81 10.90 -25.84 7.06
CA LEU A 81 9.79 -26.16 7.94
C LEU A 81 9.31 -27.57 7.66
N ASP A 82 9.36 -28.43 8.68
CA ASP A 82 8.73 -29.75 8.63
C ASP A 82 7.24 -29.63 8.87
N ILE A 83 6.45 -29.80 7.80
CA ILE A 83 4.99 -29.71 7.88
C ILE A 83 4.42 -31.13 7.95
N PRO A 84 3.67 -31.49 9.02
CA PRO A 84 3.03 -32.80 9.09
C PRO A 84 2.14 -33.07 7.87
N PRO A 85 2.14 -34.29 7.30
CA PRO A 85 1.38 -34.63 6.10
C PRO A 85 -0.13 -34.32 6.21
N ALA A 86 -0.70 -34.49 7.40
CA ALA A 86 -2.11 -34.17 7.67
C ALA A 86 -2.43 -32.67 7.48
N VAL A 87 -1.48 -31.78 7.77
CA VAL A 87 -1.63 -30.34 7.57
C VAL A 87 -1.38 -29.97 6.10
N ALA A 88 -0.36 -30.56 5.48
CA ALA A 88 -0.03 -30.33 4.08
C ALA A 88 -1.17 -30.74 3.13
N SER A 89 -1.87 -31.84 3.45
CA SER A 89 -3.02 -32.32 2.66
C SER A 89 -4.26 -31.42 2.73
N SER A 90 -4.38 -30.57 3.76
CA SER A 90 -5.49 -29.63 3.92
C SER A 90 -5.26 -28.30 3.16
N TRP A 91 -4.11 -28.09 2.58
CA TRP A 91 -3.79 -26.88 1.81
C TRP A 91 -4.54 -26.89 0.48
N HIS A 92 -5.29 -25.82 0.26
CA HIS A 92 -6.06 -25.67 -0.96
C HIS A 92 -5.12 -25.46 -2.17
N PRO A 93 -5.33 -26.17 -3.32
CA PRO A 93 -4.46 -26.07 -4.50
C PRO A 93 -4.26 -24.64 -5.04
N ALA A 94 -5.20 -23.72 -4.76
CA ALA A 94 -5.09 -22.33 -5.16
C ALA A 94 -3.86 -21.60 -4.57
N TYR A 95 -3.33 -22.08 -3.44
CA TYR A 95 -2.15 -21.48 -2.81
C TYR A 95 -0.83 -22.05 -3.33
N GLU A 96 -0.84 -23.24 -3.92
CA GLU A 96 0.35 -23.91 -4.43
C GLU A 96 1.01 -23.13 -5.59
N HIS A 97 0.19 -22.51 -6.45
CA HIS A 97 0.68 -21.68 -7.55
C HIS A 97 1.33 -20.38 -7.09
N GLN A 98 0.83 -19.76 -6.02
CA GLN A 98 1.42 -18.54 -5.47
C GLN A 98 2.78 -18.80 -4.81
N PHE A 99 2.90 -19.91 -4.08
CA PHE A 99 4.16 -20.29 -3.44
C PHE A 99 5.25 -20.67 -4.46
N ARG A 100 4.91 -21.44 -5.50
CA ARG A 100 5.86 -21.81 -6.56
C ARG A 100 6.36 -20.61 -7.36
N ARG A 101 5.54 -19.58 -7.53
CA ARG A 101 5.93 -18.34 -8.19
C ARG A 101 6.95 -17.56 -7.36
N LEU A 102 6.69 -17.38 -6.08
CA LEU A 102 7.60 -16.68 -5.15
C LEU A 102 8.99 -17.36 -5.03
N VAL A 103 9.04 -18.69 -5.07
CA VAL A 103 10.31 -19.43 -5.01
C VAL A 103 11.10 -19.32 -6.31
N ARG A 104 10.45 -19.28 -7.48
CA ARG A 104 11.14 -19.16 -8.79
C ARG A 104 11.68 -17.76 -9.08
N GLU A 105 11.07 -16.72 -8.57
CA GLU A 105 11.53 -15.36 -8.78
C GLU A 105 12.74 -14.98 -7.90
N GLN A 106 13.17 -15.91 -7.02
CA GLN A 106 14.30 -15.70 -6.11
C GLN A 106 15.51 -16.64 -6.38
N SER A 107 15.47 -17.45 -7.43
CA SER A 107 16.57 -18.28 -7.92
C SER A 107 17.14 -17.69 -9.19
#